data_f23d24debcdbb45628375d3e83850ad4
#
_entry.id   f23d24debcdbb45628375d3e83850ad4
#
_cell.length_a   1.000
_cell.length_b   1.000
_cell.length_c   1.000
_cell.angle_alpha   90.00
_cell.angle_beta   90.00
_cell.angle_gamma   90.00
#
_symmetry.space_group_name_H-M   'P 1'
#
loop_
_entity.id
_entity.type
_entity.pdbx_description
1 polymer ?
#
loop_
_entity_poly.entity_id
_entity_poly.type
_entity_poly.pdbx_seq_one_letter_code
_entity_poly.pdbx_strand_id
1 'polypeptide(L)'
;LDVVYKPLTHILHYSKSVISRVVEISIGILGDSVAKQYTGLRQELGVLKAFQDNPSAFSNVDTFDTSKVSDFMEHFTVFGVNLGETPTWHPEVWNTSAVILFCIPLLSGILQLIMTIYMQIMQKKRGTAPEQNMGCMNVMLYVMPLFSVWFAFQVSAGVGFYWACSSFFSLLQTIGLNLYFTPERGAKIIEKENKKMEARYAAGKQSFTERVMNQNAGAARVQETEKTKNMSNRELSSYNKQKIQEARKRMAEKYGETYEEDSSDED
;
A
#
# COMPACT_ATOMS: atom_id res chain seq x y z
N LEU A 1 -0.54 9.71 8.25
CA LEU A 1 0.03 11.00 7.80
C LEU A 1 -0.41 12.16 8.70
N ASP A 2 -1.68 12.23 9.11
CA ASP A 2 -2.20 13.33 9.94
C ASP A 2 -1.42 13.50 11.25
N VAL A 3 -1.02 12.43 11.91
CA VAL A 3 -0.24 12.47 13.16
C VAL A 3 1.10 13.22 12.98
N VAL A 4 1.75 13.05 11.83
CA VAL A 4 3.03 13.71 11.54
C VAL A 4 2.84 15.19 11.25
N TYR A 5 1.77 15.54 10.51
CA TYR A 5 1.51 16.91 10.10
C TYR A 5 0.75 17.77 11.13
N LYS A 6 0.04 17.10 12.05
CA LYS A 6 -0.76 17.74 13.09
C LYS A 6 -0.39 17.23 14.49
N PRO A 7 0.86 17.37 14.92
CA PRO A 7 1.32 16.85 16.21
C PRO A 7 0.71 17.59 17.40
N LEU A 8 0.42 18.88 17.27
CA LEU A 8 -0.24 19.65 18.33
C LEU A 8 -1.67 19.17 18.59
N THR A 9 -2.39 18.80 17.52
CA THR A 9 -3.76 18.25 17.62
C THR A 9 -3.76 16.81 18.12
N HIS A 10 -2.96 15.92 17.51
CA HIS A 10 -3.10 14.47 17.70
C HIS A 10 -2.20 13.88 18.78
N ILE A 11 -1.07 14.53 19.08
CA ILE A 11 -0.12 14.05 20.10
C ILE A 11 -0.24 14.88 21.37
N LEU A 12 -0.22 16.20 21.26
CA LEU A 12 -0.26 17.10 22.41
C LEU A 12 -1.69 17.49 22.83
N HIS A 13 -2.69 17.14 22.03
CA HIS A 13 -4.12 17.32 22.31
C HIS A 13 -4.54 18.75 22.61
N TYR A 14 -3.92 19.74 21.96
CA TYR A 14 -4.34 21.13 22.11
C TYR A 14 -5.67 21.41 21.39
N SER A 15 -6.45 22.35 21.95
CA SER A 15 -7.70 22.78 21.35
C SER A 15 -7.46 23.59 20.08
N LYS A 16 -8.42 23.58 19.17
CA LYS A 16 -8.34 24.34 17.90
C LYS A 16 -8.12 25.84 18.12
N SER A 17 -8.68 26.42 19.18
CA SER A 17 -8.53 27.84 19.52
C SER A 17 -7.08 28.16 19.90
N VAL A 18 -6.43 27.31 20.68
CA VAL A 18 -5.00 27.47 21.02
C VAL A 18 -4.13 27.34 19.79
N ILE A 19 -4.40 26.31 18.96
CA ILE A 19 -3.64 26.09 17.73
C ILE A 19 -3.75 27.29 16.79
N SER A 20 -4.94 27.86 16.60
CA SER A 20 -5.11 29.05 15.75
C SER A 20 -4.27 30.24 16.23
N ARG A 21 -4.20 30.47 17.55
CA ARG A 21 -3.39 31.55 18.14
C ARG A 21 -1.90 31.31 17.94
N VAL A 22 -1.42 30.09 18.21
CA VAL A 22 0.02 29.81 18.05
C VAL A 22 0.44 29.78 16.57
N VAL A 23 -0.47 29.43 15.64
CA VAL A 23 -0.21 29.57 14.19
C VAL A 23 -0.07 31.04 13.80
N GLU A 24 -0.92 31.92 14.30
CA GLU A 24 -0.81 33.35 14.02
C GLU A 24 0.52 33.94 14.52
N ILE A 25 0.95 33.56 15.74
CA ILE A 25 2.25 33.97 16.29
C ILE A 25 3.39 33.39 15.43
N SER A 26 3.28 32.14 14.99
CA SER A 26 4.31 31.49 14.17
C SER A 26 4.52 32.17 12.83
N ILE A 27 3.46 32.64 12.19
CA ILE A 27 3.52 33.41 10.94
C ILE A 27 4.33 34.72 11.15
N GLY A 28 4.08 35.39 12.27
CA GLY A 28 4.81 36.60 12.63
C GLY A 28 6.31 36.38 12.86
N ILE A 29 6.71 35.23 13.40
CA ILE A 29 8.10 34.88 13.67
C ILE A 29 8.83 34.44 12.41
N LEU A 30 8.21 33.54 11.61
CA LEU A 30 8.83 32.95 10.43
C LEU A 30 8.94 33.89 9.23
N GLY A 31 8.10 34.96 9.22
CA GLY A 31 8.00 35.87 8.08
C GLY A 31 7.28 35.26 6.87
N ASP A 32 6.79 36.09 5.96
CA ASP A 32 5.90 35.70 4.86
C ASP A 32 6.49 34.67 3.91
N SER A 33 7.79 34.67 3.67
CA SER A 33 8.47 33.76 2.74
C SER A 33 8.51 32.31 3.27
N VAL A 34 8.85 32.17 4.55
CA VAL A 34 8.94 30.84 5.20
C VAL A 34 7.56 30.34 5.61
N ALA A 35 6.68 31.23 6.09
CA ALA A 35 5.31 30.88 6.48
C ALA A 35 4.50 30.28 5.32
N LYS A 36 4.75 30.68 4.06
CA LYS A 36 4.13 30.09 2.87
C LYS A 36 4.43 28.61 2.68
N GLN A 37 5.53 28.09 3.20
CA GLN A 37 5.89 26.67 3.13
C GLN A 37 5.07 25.83 4.14
N TYR A 38 4.56 26.48 5.18
CA TYR A 38 3.79 25.85 6.27
C TYR A 38 2.32 26.21 6.21
N THR A 39 1.69 26.08 5.04
CA THR A 39 0.25 26.31 4.85
C THR A 39 -0.57 25.01 4.86
N GLY A 40 -1.86 25.12 5.11
CA GLY A 40 -2.78 23.97 5.07
C GLY A 40 -2.46 22.92 6.12
N LEU A 41 -2.12 21.70 5.70
CA LEU A 41 -1.80 20.59 6.60
C LEU A 41 -0.50 20.79 7.41
N ARG A 42 0.39 21.68 6.95
CA ARG A 42 1.72 21.89 7.55
C ARG A 42 1.76 23.01 8.59
N GLN A 43 0.63 23.64 8.92
CA GLN A 43 0.58 24.79 9.83
C GLN A 43 1.16 24.48 11.21
N GLU A 44 0.82 23.29 11.77
CA GLU A 44 1.35 22.90 13.06
C GLU A 44 2.85 22.64 13.06
N LEU A 45 3.41 22.17 11.94
CA LEU A 45 4.87 22.05 11.78
C LEU A 45 5.54 23.43 11.71
N GLY A 46 4.86 24.41 11.13
CA GLY A 46 5.29 25.81 11.16
C GLY A 46 5.37 26.36 12.58
N VAL A 47 4.41 26.02 13.44
CA VAL A 47 4.44 26.38 14.87
C VAL A 47 5.66 25.76 15.56
N LEU A 48 5.94 24.48 15.33
CA LEU A 48 7.10 23.79 15.91
C LEU A 48 8.42 24.44 15.44
N LYS A 49 8.50 24.83 14.17
CA LYS A 49 9.66 25.54 13.63
C LYS A 49 9.84 26.91 14.29
N ALA A 50 8.77 27.71 14.37
CA ALA A 50 8.79 29.01 15.03
C ALA A 50 9.12 28.90 16.53
N PHE A 51 8.61 27.84 17.18
CA PHE A 51 8.93 27.55 18.58
C PHE A 51 10.41 27.20 18.78
N GLN A 52 11.00 26.46 17.85
CA GLN A 52 12.43 26.13 17.88
C GLN A 52 13.28 27.41 17.74
N ASP A 53 12.88 28.35 16.88
CA ASP A 53 13.61 29.58 16.63
C ASP A 53 13.42 30.61 17.78
N ASN A 54 12.22 30.71 18.39
CA ASN A 54 11.91 31.62 19.47
C ASN A 54 10.87 31.07 20.46
N PRO A 55 11.27 30.22 21.42
CA PRO A 55 10.36 29.61 22.40
C PRO A 55 9.65 30.64 23.30
N SER A 56 10.32 31.76 23.59
CA SER A 56 9.80 32.80 24.50
C SER A 56 8.56 33.53 23.98
N ALA A 57 8.40 33.61 22.66
CA ALA A 57 7.24 34.26 22.04
C ALA A 57 5.90 33.52 22.33
N PHE A 58 5.97 32.26 22.70
CA PHE A 58 4.77 31.42 23.00
C PHE A 58 4.41 31.38 24.49
N SER A 59 5.26 31.94 25.36
CA SER A 59 5.06 31.91 26.84
C SER A 59 3.83 32.68 27.31
N ASN A 60 3.33 33.62 26.49
CA ASN A 60 2.18 34.46 26.82
C ASN A 60 0.84 33.87 26.31
N VAL A 61 0.82 32.67 25.75
CA VAL A 61 -0.42 32.01 25.28
C VAL A 61 -0.97 31.14 26.40
N ASP A 62 -2.13 31.57 26.96
CA ASP A 62 -2.83 30.80 27.96
C ASP A 62 -3.11 29.37 27.45
N THR A 63 -2.89 28.39 28.30
CA THR A 63 -3.09 26.96 28.00
C THR A 63 -2.10 26.33 26.99
N PHE A 64 -1.10 27.07 26.51
CA PHE A 64 -0.02 26.51 25.71
C PHE A 64 1.19 26.21 26.60
N ASP A 65 1.36 24.95 26.94
CA ASP A 65 2.45 24.48 27.82
C ASP A 65 3.75 24.33 27.03
N THR A 66 4.60 25.33 27.12
CA THR A 66 5.91 25.36 26.43
C THR A 66 6.84 24.23 26.86
N SER A 67 6.70 23.72 28.10
CA SER A 67 7.52 22.59 28.58
C SER A 67 7.14 21.30 27.88
N LYS A 68 5.84 21.02 27.70
CA LYS A 68 5.37 19.85 26.93
C LYS A 68 5.78 19.90 25.48
N VAL A 69 5.75 21.09 24.87
CA VAL A 69 6.18 21.25 23.47
C VAL A 69 7.70 21.06 23.36
N SER A 70 8.48 21.57 24.31
CA SER A 70 9.92 21.35 24.35
C SER A 70 10.30 19.88 24.49
N ASP A 71 9.64 19.18 25.40
CA ASP A 71 9.82 17.72 25.60
C ASP A 71 9.42 16.92 24.34
N PHE A 72 8.31 17.28 23.71
CA PHE A 72 7.93 16.71 22.44
C PHE A 72 8.98 16.96 21.34
N MET A 73 9.51 18.19 21.25
CA MET A 73 10.51 18.56 20.23
C MET A 73 11.81 17.79 20.40
N GLU A 74 12.22 17.50 21.64
CA GLU A 74 13.39 16.67 21.91
C GLU A 74 13.23 15.27 21.33
N HIS A 75 12.04 14.64 21.51
CA HIS A 75 11.71 13.33 20.94
C HIS A 75 11.39 13.36 19.44
N PHE A 76 10.96 14.50 18.93
CA PHE A 76 10.67 14.70 17.48
C PHE A 76 11.92 15.03 16.67
N THR A 77 13.05 15.18 17.34
CA THR A 77 14.35 15.43 16.71
C THR A 77 15.18 14.14 16.73
N VAL A 78 15.49 13.63 15.53
CA VAL A 78 16.29 12.41 15.36
C VAL A 78 17.62 12.77 14.70
N PHE A 79 18.72 12.34 15.29
CA PHE A 79 20.09 12.69 14.85
C PHE A 79 20.35 14.20 14.73
N GLY A 80 19.70 15.03 15.58
CA GLY A 80 19.82 16.47 15.53
C GLY A 80 19.02 17.15 14.40
N VAL A 81 18.10 16.43 13.78
CA VAL A 81 17.24 16.92 12.70
C VAL A 81 15.78 16.89 13.13
N ASN A 82 15.08 17.98 12.95
CA ASN A 82 13.65 18.07 13.17
C ASN A 82 12.90 17.30 12.07
N LEU A 83 12.17 16.26 12.47
CA LEU A 83 11.40 15.42 11.54
C LEU A 83 10.25 16.16 10.83
N GLY A 84 9.86 17.34 11.32
CA GLY A 84 8.87 18.21 10.67
C GLY A 84 9.40 18.96 9.46
N GLU A 85 10.73 19.13 9.34
CA GLU A 85 11.34 19.83 8.22
C GLU A 85 11.18 19.06 6.91
N THR A 86 11.09 19.79 5.79
CA THR A 86 11.02 19.20 4.46
C THR A 86 12.42 19.19 3.86
N PRO A 87 12.93 18.05 3.41
CA PRO A 87 14.24 17.99 2.72
C PRO A 87 14.23 18.86 1.47
N THR A 88 15.31 19.60 1.21
CA THR A 88 15.46 20.45 0.02
C THR A 88 16.57 19.93 -0.87
N TRP A 89 16.39 20.06 -2.20
CA TRP A 89 17.42 19.68 -3.18
C TRP A 89 18.64 20.59 -3.15
N HIS A 90 18.44 21.86 -2.77
CA HIS A 90 19.47 22.89 -2.73
C HIS A 90 19.37 23.63 -1.40
N PRO A 91 19.96 23.10 -0.31
CA PRO A 91 20.05 23.84 0.94
C PRO A 91 20.99 25.03 0.75
N GLU A 92 20.63 26.18 1.29
CA GLU A 92 21.45 27.39 1.24
C GLU A 92 22.80 27.21 1.97
N VAL A 93 22.78 26.43 3.05
CA VAL A 93 23.97 26.11 3.84
C VAL A 93 23.99 24.57 4.08
N TRP A 94 25.10 23.95 3.72
CA TRP A 94 25.37 22.54 3.96
C TRP A 94 25.91 22.35 5.39
N ASN A 95 25.00 22.34 6.36
CA ASN A 95 25.30 21.93 7.73
C ASN A 95 24.97 20.45 7.94
N THR A 96 25.37 19.91 9.10
CA THR A 96 25.14 18.48 9.41
C THR A 96 23.66 18.11 9.33
N SER A 97 22.76 18.97 9.79
CA SER A 97 21.32 18.74 9.74
C SER A 97 20.79 18.71 8.30
N ALA A 98 21.25 19.61 7.43
CA ALA A 98 20.86 19.64 6.02
C ALA A 98 21.33 18.38 5.27
N VAL A 99 22.55 17.90 5.57
CA VAL A 99 23.07 16.65 5.00
C VAL A 99 22.23 15.46 5.42
N ILE A 100 21.88 15.35 6.70
CA ILE A 100 21.03 14.26 7.20
C ILE A 100 19.64 14.31 6.58
N LEU A 101 19.02 15.50 6.52
CA LEU A 101 17.72 15.72 5.84
C LEU A 101 17.76 15.27 4.39
N PHE A 102 18.81 15.60 3.66
CA PHE A 102 19.01 15.20 2.27
C PHE A 102 19.21 13.68 2.12
N CYS A 103 19.90 13.05 3.07
CA CYS A 103 20.17 11.61 3.04
C CYS A 103 18.93 10.77 3.30
N ILE A 104 17.92 11.24 4.05
CA ILE A 104 16.71 10.47 4.38
C ILE A 104 15.94 9.99 3.13
N PRO A 105 15.57 10.87 2.17
CA PRO A 105 14.93 10.45 0.93
C PRO A 105 15.79 9.50 0.09
N LEU A 106 17.08 9.78 -0.01
CA LEU A 106 18.01 8.93 -0.76
C LEU A 106 18.11 7.53 -0.15
N LEU A 107 18.22 7.44 1.18
CA LEU A 107 18.30 6.16 1.89
C LEU A 107 17.04 5.33 1.65
N SER A 108 15.84 5.95 1.70
CA SER A 108 14.59 5.25 1.42
C SER A 108 14.56 4.68 0.00
N GLY A 109 14.98 5.44 -1.00
CA GLY A 109 15.05 5.01 -2.40
C GLY A 109 16.08 3.90 -2.64
N ILE A 110 17.27 4.02 -2.04
CA ILE A 110 18.31 3.00 -2.12
C ILE A 110 17.82 1.67 -1.55
N LEU A 111 17.18 1.70 -0.38
CA LEU A 111 16.62 0.49 0.24
C LEU A 111 15.52 -0.15 -0.63
N GLN A 112 14.66 0.65 -1.26
CA GLN A 112 13.65 0.17 -2.20
C GLN A 112 14.28 -0.45 -3.45
N LEU A 113 15.33 0.17 -4.00
CA LEU A 113 16.08 -0.40 -5.14
C LEU A 113 16.73 -1.72 -4.78
N ILE A 114 17.40 -1.80 -3.62
CA ILE A 114 18.02 -3.06 -3.14
C ILE A 114 16.96 -4.15 -3.02
N MET A 115 15.79 -3.83 -2.45
CA MET A 115 14.69 -4.77 -2.33
C MET A 115 14.19 -5.24 -3.70
N THR A 116 14.01 -4.32 -4.65
CA THR A 116 13.58 -4.64 -6.03
C THR A 116 14.57 -5.58 -6.72
N ILE A 117 15.85 -5.25 -6.65
CA ILE A 117 16.93 -6.08 -7.25
C ILE A 117 16.96 -7.46 -6.58
N TYR A 118 16.91 -7.50 -5.25
CA TYR A 118 16.91 -8.76 -4.50
C TYR A 118 15.74 -9.66 -4.91
N MET A 119 14.54 -9.11 -5.00
CA MET A 119 13.35 -9.85 -5.42
C MET A 119 13.47 -10.38 -6.85
N GLN A 120 14.00 -9.59 -7.78
CA GLN A 120 14.23 -10.05 -9.16
C GLN A 120 15.25 -11.19 -9.24
N ILE A 121 16.35 -11.11 -8.48
CA ILE A 121 17.34 -12.18 -8.41
C ILE A 121 16.70 -13.47 -7.87
N MET A 122 15.88 -13.35 -6.82
CA MET A 122 15.22 -14.51 -6.23
C MET A 122 14.16 -15.12 -7.15
N GLN A 123 13.38 -14.32 -7.87
CA GLN A 123 12.42 -14.78 -8.87
C GLN A 123 13.12 -15.53 -10.02
N LYS A 124 14.24 -15.01 -10.52
CA LYS A 124 15.05 -15.69 -11.53
C LYS A 124 15.59 -17.04 -11.03
N LYS A 125 16.11 -17.09 -9.80
CA LYS A 125 16.61 -18.34 -9.20
C LYS A 125 15.52 -19.39 -8.99
N ARG A 126 14.27 -18.97 -8.75
CA ARG A 126 13.12 -19.87 -8.54
C ARG A 126 12.42 -20.29 -9.83
N GLY A 127 12.84 -19.77 -10.98
CA GLY A 127 12.16 -20.03 -12.26
C GLY A 127 10.75 -19.45 -12.34
N THR A 128 10.39 -18.55 -11.42
CA THR A 128 9.08 -17.86 -11.37
C THR A 128 9.12 -16.48 -12.01
N ALA A 129 10.25 -16.14 -12.65
CA ALA A 129 10.34 -14.90 -13.42
C ALA A 129 9.34 -14.98 -14.58
N PRO A 130 8.48 -13.95 -14.76
CA PRO A 130 7.56 -13.94 -15.88
C PRO A 130 8.36 -14.04 -17.20
N GLU A 131 8.06 -15.07 -17.98
CA GLU A 131 8.63 -15.23 -19.29
C GLU A 131 8.14 -14.08 -20.17
N GLN A 132 9.11 -13.33 -20.67
CA GLN A 132 9.07 -12.54 -21.89
C GLN A 132 8.29 -11.22 -21.96
N ASN A 133 8.96 -10.30 -22.65
CA ASN A 133 8.46 -9.08 -23.31
C ASN A 133 7.79 -8.01 -22.41
N MET A 134 8.09 -8.01 -21.14
CA MET A 134 7.70 -6.94 -20.26
C MET A 134 8.78 -5.85 -20.11
N GLY A 135 9.36 -5.42 -21.22
CA GLY A 135 10.33 -4.31 -21.20
C GLY A 135 9.76 -3.10 -20.47
N CYS A 136 8.50 -2.77 -20.73
CA CYS A 136 7.79 -1.69 -20.06
C CYS A 136 7.58 -1.98 -18.55
N MET A 137 7.23 -3.21 -18.17
CA MET A 137 7.00 -3.60 -16.78
C MET A 137 8.30 -3.62 -15.97
N ASN A 138 9.41 -4.06 -16.58
CA ASN A 138 10.71 -3.99 -15.94
C ASN A 138 11.16 -2.53 -15.74
N VAL A 139 10.97 -1.66 -16.71
CA VAL A 139 11.26 -0.22 -16.58
C VAL A 139 10.44 0.38 -15.43
N MET A 140 9.16 0.05 -15.34
CA MET A 140 8.29 0.55 -14.29
C MET A 140 8.76 0.13 -12.88
N LEU A 141 9.31 -1.08 -12.72
CA LEU A 141 9.86 -1.55 -11.45
C LEU A 141 11.04 -0.69 -10.95
N TYR A 142 11.84 -0.13 -11.85
CA TYR A 142 12.94 0.77 -11.48
C TYR A 142 12.53 2.23 -11.40
N VAL A 143 11.54 2.65 -12.18
CA VAL A 143 11.01 4.03 -12.14
C VAL A 143 10.27 4.31 -10.83
N MET A 144 9.54 3.32 -10.28
CA MET A 144 8.81 3.48 -9.02
C MET A 144 9.69 3.91 -7.84
N PRO A 145 10.83 3.28 -7.54
CA PRO A 145 11.74 3.74 -6.49
C PRO A 145 12.27 5.16 -6.73
N LEU A 146 12.60 5.51 -7.98
CA LEU A 146 13.06 6.86 -8.32
C LEU A 146 11.97 7.91 -8.09
N PHE A 147 10.73 7.59 -8.48
CA PHE A 147 9.58 8.45 -8.19
C PHE A 147 9.34 8.60 -6.68
N SER A 148 9.53 7.52 -5.90
CA SER A 148 9.43 7.57 -4.44
C SER A 148 10.46 8.51 -3.81
N VAL A 149 11.70 8.53 -4.32
CA VAL A 149 12.73 9.48 -3.89
C VAL A 149 12.28 10.92 -4.16
N TRP A 150 11.85 11.20 -5.40
CA TRP A 150 11.35 12.53 -5.75
C TRP A 150 10.20 12.98 -4.84
N PHE A 151 9.26 12.08 -4.59
CA PHE A 151 8.12 12.36 -3.71
C PHE A 151 8.55 12.56 -2.25
N ALA A 152 9.56 11.83 -1.77
CA ALA A 152 10.09 11.96 -0.41
C ALA A 152 10.71 13.33 -0.14
N PHE A 153 11.16 14.05 -1.17
CA PHE A 153 11.58 15.47 -1.04
C PHE A 153 10.39 16.45 -0.96
N GLN A 154 9.16 16.01 -1.24
CA GLN A 154 7.97 16.87 -1.16
C GLN A 154 7.25 16.76 0.19
N VAL A 155 7.62 15.79 1.01
CA VAL A 155 6.99 15.51 2.30
C VAL A 155 7.96 15.82 3.45
N SER A 156 7.44 15.91 4.69
CA SER A 156 8.29 16.11 5.86
C SER A 156 9.27 14.94 6.06
N ALA A 157 10.45 15.24 6.61
CA ALA A 157 11.50 14.26 6.88
C ALA A 157 11.03 13.07 7.70
N GLY A 158 10.07 13.26 8.61
CA GLY A 158 9.45 12.19 9.40
C GLY A 158 8.75 11.13 8.55
N VAL A 159 8.07 11.54 7.48
CA VAL A 159 7.45 10.59 6.53
C VAL A 159 8.52 9.85 5.74
N GLY A 160 9.54 10.55 5.25
CA GLY A 160 10.68 9.95 4.55
C GLY A 160 11.43 8.95 5.44
N PHE A 161 11.65 9.30 6.70
CA PHE A 161 12.29 8.44 7.70
C PHE A 161 11.45 7.18 7.98
N TYR A 162 10.13 7.33 8.13
CA TYR A 162 9.23 6.18 8.26
C TYR A 162 9.33 5.24 7.04
N TRP A 163 9.38 5.78 5.83
CA TRP A 163 9.53 4.96 4.63
C TRP A 163 10.87 4.26 4.55
N ALA A 164 11.96 4.91 4.96
CA ALA A 164 13.28 4.29 5.05
C ALA A 164 13.27 3.11 6.05
N CYS A 165 12.75 3.32 7.26
CA CYS A 165 12.60 2.26 8.25
C CYS A 165 11.70 1.12 7.76
N SER A 166 10.55 1.43 7.17
CA SER A 166 9.61 0.44 6.61
C SER A 166 10.27 -0.39 5.52
N SER A 167 11.01 0.23 4.61
CA SER A 167 11.76 -0.45 3.55
C SER A 167 12.86 -1.34 4.11
N PHE A 168 13.57 -0.89 5.14
CA PHE A 168 14.59 -1.66 5.81
C PHE A 168 14.02 -2.91 6.48
N PHE A 169 12.96 -2.77 7.27
CA PHE A 169 12.30 -3.92 7.91
C PHE A 169 11.68 -4.88 6.89
N SER A 170 11.09 -4.36 5.81
CA SER A 170 10.55 -5.17 4.71
C SER A 170 11.66 -5.98 4.02
N LEU A 171 12.85 -5.39 3.82
CA LEU A 171 14.01 -6.09 3.28
C LEU A 171 14.47 -7.22 4.20
N LEU A 172 14.60 -6.95 5.50
CA LEU A 172 14.97 -7.96 6.50
C LEU A 172 13.95 -9.10 6.55
N GLN A 173 12.66 -8.77 6.56
CA GLN A 173 11.58 -9.76 6.52
C GLN A 173 11.64 -10.61 5.26
N THR A 174 11.84 -9.99 4.11
CA THR A 174 11.93 -10.68 2.82
C THR A 174 13.12 -11.63 2.77
N ILE A 175 14.29 -11.18 3.24
CA ILE A 175 15.50 -12.03 3.35
C ILE A 175 15.23 -13.19 4.31
N GLY A 176 14.70 -12.91 5.50
CA GLY A 176 14.38 -13.93 6.50
C GLY A 176 13.41 -15.00 5.98
N LEU A 177 12.33 -14.58 5.33
CA LEU A 177 11.36 -15.48 4.72
C LEU A 177 11.99 -16.31 3.59
N ASN A 178 12.83 -15.72 2.74
CA ASN A 178 13.49 -16.42 1.67
C ASN A 178 14.52 -17.45 2.16
N LEU A 179 15.20 -17.16 3.26
CA LEU A 179 16.12 -18.11 3.91
C LEU A 179 15.36 -19.25 4.60
N TYR A 180 14.22 -18.96 5.21
CA TYR A 180 13.40 -19.96 5.89
C TYR A 180 12.62 -20.84 4.90
N PHE A 181 11.97 -20.24 3.90
CA PHE A 181 11.18 -20.93 2.88
C PHE A 181 12.02 -21.22 1.64
N THR A 182 13.01 -22.10 1.77
CA THR A 182 13.74 -22.62 0.60
C THR A 182 12.79 -23.42 -0.31
N PRO A 183 13.05 -23.52 -1.64
CA PRO A 183 12.23 -24.29 -2.57
C PRO A 183 12.03 -25.74 -2.11
N GLU A 184 13.06 -26.35 -1.52
CA GLU A 184 12.99 -27.72 -0.97
C GLU A 184 12.05 -27.85 0.21
N ARG A 185 12.07 -26.87 1.13
CA ARG A 185 11.13 -26.86 2.26
C ARG A 185 9.70 -26.58 1.80
N GLY A 186 9.53 -25.69 0.83
CA GLY A 186 8.25 -25.45 0.19
C GLY A 186 7.67 -26.71 -0.45
N ALA A 187 8.47 -27.44 -1.23
CA ALA A 187 8.06 -28.68 -1.83
C ALA A 187 7.64 -29.74 -0.78
N LYS A 188 8.41 -29.89 0.30
CA LYS A 188 8.07 -30.80 1.41
C LYS A 188 6.76 -30.42 2.13
N ILE A 189 6.50 -29.12 2.31
CA ILE A 189 5.25 -28.64 2.93
C ILE A 189 4.07 -28.94 2.02
N ILE A 190 4.18 -28.64 0.72
CA ILE A 190 3.15 -28.94 -0.30
C ILE A 190 2.88 -30.43 -0.38
N GLU A 191 3.91 -31.26 -0.42
CA GLU A 191 3.77 -32.72 -0.44
C GLU A 191 3.06 -33.24 0.81
N LYS A 192 3.42 -32.71 1.98
CA LYS A 192 2.74 -33.07 3.25
C LYS A 192 1.28 -32.63 3.27
N GLU A 193 0.97 -31.48 2.72
CA GLU A 193 -0.42 -31.00 2.61
C GLU A 193 -1.22 -31.80 1.59
N ASN A 194 -0.62 -32.12 0.43
CA ASN A 194 -1.25 -32.98 -0.57
C ASN A 194 -1.57 -34.38 0.01
N LYS A 195 -0.61 -34.99 0.70
CA LYS A 195 -0.86 -36.28 1.40
C LYS A 195 -1.98 -36.17 2.45
N LYS A 196 -2.05 -35.05 3.18
CA LYS A 196 -3.17 -34.83 4.12
C LYS A 196 -4.49 -34.62 3.39
N MET A 197 -4.49 -33.95 2.26
CA MET A 197 -5.68 -33.77 1.43
C MET A 197 -6.13 -35.11 0.85
N GLU A 198 -5.24 -35.90 0.26
CA GLU A 198 -5.55 -37.26 -0.23
C GLU A 198 -6.11 -38.15 0.87
N ALA A 199 -5.51 -38.13 2.06
CA ALA A 199 -6.03 -38.87 3.20
C ALA A 199 -7.42 -38.40 3.66
N ARG A 200 -7.73 -37.11 3.54
CA ARG A 200 -9.07 -36.57 3.81
C ARG A 200 -10.08 -36.98 2.74
N TYR A 201 -9.69 -36.96 1.46
CA TYR A 201 -10.53 -37.46 0.37
C TYR A 201 -10.81 -38.99 0.51
N ALA A 202 -9.77 -39.75 0.81
CA ALA A 202 -9.95 -41.20 1.07
C ALA A 202 -10.85 -41.50 2.27
N ALA A 203 -10.85 -40.62 3.30
CA ALA A 203 -11.72 -40.68 4.47
C ALA A 203 -13.14 -40.13 4.22
N GLY A 204 -13.49 -39.71 2.99
CA GLY A 204 -14.80 -39.15 2.65
C GLY A 204 -15.09 -37.77 3.28
N LYS A 205 -14.06 -37.11 3.84
CA LYS A 205 -14.21 -35.77 4.44
C LYS A 205 -14.00 -34.70 3.39
N GLN A 206 -15.11 -34.22 2.80
CA GLN A 206 -15.09 -33.11 1.88
C GLN A 206 -14.65 -31.79 2.57
N SER A 207 -13.87 -30.96 1.88
CA SER A 207 -13.52 -29.62 2.32
C SER A 207 -14.78 -28.76 2.45
N PHE A 208 -14.75 -27.76 3.36
CA PHE A 208 -15.87 -26.81 3.51
C PHE A 208 -16.24 -26.13 2.17
N THR A 209 -15.24 -25.72 1.39
CA THR A 209 -15.43 -25.14 0.05
C THR A 209 -16.09 -26.10 -0.93
N GLU A 210 -15.71 -27.37 -0.92
CA GLU A 210 -16.35 -28.40 -1.75
C GLU A 210 -17.79 -28.71 -1.30
N ARG A 211 -18.06 -28.72 0.00
CA ARG A 211 -19.43 -28.87 0.52
C ARG A 211 -20.31 -27.73 0.04
N VAL A 212 -19.84 -26.49 0.11
CA VAL A 212 -20.58 -25.31 -0.35
C VAL A 212 -20.75 -25.34 -1.88
N MET A 213 -19.71 -25.71 -2.64
CA MET A 213 -19.81 -25.87 -4.10
C MET A 213 -20.77 -26.99 -4.49
N ASN A 214 -20.70 -28.12 -3.83
CA ASN A 214 -21.60 -29.27 -4.09
C ASN A 214 -23.05 -28.99 -3.67
N GLN A 215 -23.26 -28.25 -2.56
CA GLN A 215 -24.62 -27.82 -2.18
C GLN A 215 -25.19 -26.83 -3.21
N ASN A 216 -24.40 -25.86 -3.67
CA ASN A 216 -24.85 -24.92 -4.67
C ASN A 216 -25.06 -25.57 -6.04
N ALA A 217 -24.19 -26.50 -6.44
CA ALA A 217 -24.35 -27.27 -7.68
C ALA A 217 -25.53 -28.25 -7.58
N GLY A 218 -25.75 -28.84 -6.40
CA GLY A 218 -26.92 -29.70 -6.13
C GLY A 218 -28.22 -28.91 -6.18
N ALA A 219 -28.29 -27.76 -5.53
CA ALA A 219 -29.47 -26.90 -5.56
C ALA A 219 -29.78 -26.40 -6.98
N ALA A 220 -28.76 -26.02 -7.76
CA ALA A 220 -28.93 -25.61 -9.15
C ALA A 220 -29.43 -26.76 -10.03
N ARG A 221 -28.91 -28.00 -9.84
CA ARG A 221 -29.36 -29.18 -10.56
C ARG A 221 -30.80 -29.59 -10.20
N VAL A 222 -31.19 -29.50 -8.94
CA VAL A 222 -32.57 -29.81 -8.49
C VAL A 222 -33.55 -28.82 -9.10
N GLN A 223 -33.26 -27.51 -9.09
CA GLN A 223 -34.11 -26.50 -9.74
C GLN A 223 -34.22 -26.68 -11.25
N GLU A 224 -33.13 -27.11 -11.89
CA GLU A 224 -33.13 -27.42 -13.32
C GLU A 224 -33.95 -28.66 -13.66
N THR A 225 -33.81 -29.72 -12.84
CA THR A 225 -34.56 -30.95 -12.99
C THR A 225 -36.06 -30.76 -12.75
N GLU A 226 -36.45 -29.91 -11.80
CA GLU A 226 -37.86 -29.56 -11.60
C GLU A 226 -38.45 -28.75 -12.76
N LYS A 227 -37.69 -27.81 -13.31
CA LYS A 227 -38.09 -27.00 -14.49
C LYS A 227 -38.26 -27.86 -15.75
N THR A 228 -37.38 -28.85 -15.96
CA THR A 228 -37.38 -29.66 -17.18
C THR A 228 -38.32 -30.88 -17.10
N LYS A 229 -38.75 -31.27 -15.89
CA LYS A 229 -39.56 -32.49 -15.64
C LYS A 229 -40.92 -32.48 -16.32
N ASN A 230 -41.50 -31.30 -16.60
CA ASN A 230 -42.82 -31.13 -17.20
C ASN A 230 -42.77 -30.52 -18.61
N MET A 231 -41.58 -30.40 -19.21
CA MET A 231 -41.44 -29.89 -20.55
C MET A 231 -41.62 -30.95 -21.63
N SER A 232 -42.32 -30.58 -22.69
CA SER A 232 -42.39 -31.39 -23.91
C SER A 232 -41.03 -31.48 -24.58
N ASN A 233 -40.76 -32.53 -25.37
CA ASN A 233 -39.49 -32.72 -26.09
C ASN A 233 -39.09 -31.50 -26.96
N ARG A 234 -40.06 -30.78 -27.50
CA ARG A 234 -39.86 -29.55 -28.29
C ARG A 234 -39.42 -28.37 -27.41
N GLU A 235 -40.08 -28.20 -26.27
CA GLU A 235 -39.74 -27.15 -25.30
C GLU A 235 -38.38 -27.41 -24.63
N LEU A 236 -38.05 -28.68 -24.36
CA LEU A 236 -36.75 -29.08 -23.84
C LEU A 236 -35.61 -28.78 -24.82
N SER A 237 -35.86 -29.01 -26.12
CA SER A 237 -34.89 -28.68 -27.19
C SER A 237 -34.65 -27.19 -27.30
N SER A 238 -35.72 -26.39 -27.28
CA SER A 238 -35.61 -24.90 -27.37
C SER A 238 -34.93 -24.34 -26.10
N TYR A 239 -35.24 -24.85 -24.92
CA TYR A 239 -34.60 -24.47 -23.66
C TYR A 239 -33.08 -24.78 -23.66
N ASN A 240 -32.69 -25.96 -24.13
CA ASN A 240 -31.30 -26.34 -24.25
C ASN A 240 -30.55 -25.48 -25.26
N LYS A 241 -31.19 -25.12 -26.40
CA LYS A 241 -30.62 -24.22 -27.43
C LYS A 241 -30.37 -22.82 -26.85
N GLN A 242 -31.34 -22.27 -26.12
CA GLN A 242 -31.19 -20.97 -25.46
C GLN A 242 -30.06 -20.97 -24.42
N LYS A 243 -29.95 -22.03 -23.63
CA LYS A 243 -28.91 -22.15 -22.60
C LYS A 243 -27.51 -22.27 -23.19
N ILE A 244 -27.36 -22.95 -24.32
CA ILE A 244 -26.11 -23.04 -25.06
C ILE A 244 -25.74 -21.65 -25.63
N GLN A 245 -26.70 -20.92 -26.19
CA GLN A 245 -26.49 -19.58 -26.69
C GLN A 245 -26.08 -18.60 -25.59
N GLU A 246 -26.75 -18.61 -24.43
CA GLU A 246 -26.37 -17.82 -23.28
C GLU A 246 -24.95 -18.15 -22.77
N ALA A 247 -24.59 -19.44 -22.72
CA ALA A 247 -23.28 -19.88 -22.31
C ALA A 247 -22.19 -19.39 -23.30
N ARG A 248 -22.46 -19.47 -24.60
CA ARG A 248 -21.56 -18.94 -25.65
C ARG A 248 -21.41 -17.44 -25.56
N LYS A 249 -22.50 -16.69 -25.34
CA LYS A 249 -22.49 -15.24 -25.16
C LYS A 249 -21.66 -14.80 -23.95
N ARG A 250 -21.83 -15.47 -22.81
CA ARG A 250 -21.02 -15.24 -21.60
C ARG A 250 -19.55 -15.56 -21.81
N MET A 251 -19.25 -16.59 -22.57
CA MET A 251 -17.86 -16.94 -22.92
C MET A 251 -17.24 -15.89 -23.83
N ALA A 252 -17.93 -15.46 -24.89
CA ALA A 252 -17.46 -14.41 -25.78
C ALA A 252 -17.22 -13.09 -25.04
N GLU A 253 -18.13 -12.69 -24.16
CA GLU A 253 -18.00 -11.50 -23.31
C GLU A 253 -16.77 -11.61 -22.38
N LYS A 254 -16.52 -12.78 -21.81
CA LYS A 254 -15.38 -13.03 -20.93
C LYS A 254 -14.03 -12.98 -21.65
N TYR A 255 -13.98 -13.41 -22.91
CA TYR A 255 -12.76 -13.46 -23.71
C TYR A 255 -12.61 -12.30 -24.69
N GLY A 256 -13.57 -11.34 -24.70
CA GLY A 256 -13.54 -10.16 -25.56
C GLY A 256 -13.77 -10.46 -27.04
N GLU A 257 -14.43 -11.58 -27.36
CA GLU A 257 -14.79 -11.98 -28.71
C GLU A 257 -16.20 -11.46 -29.07
N THR A 258 -16.41 -11.05 -30.30
CA THR A 258 -17.75 -10.68 -30.82
C THR A 258 -18.55 -11.96 -31.08
N TYR A 259 -19.70 -12.10 -30.38
CA TYR A 259 -20.63 -13.19 -30.62
C TYR A 259 -21.49 -12.88 -31.84
N GLU A 260 -21.30 -13.65 -32.92
CA GLU A 260 -22.24 -13.66 -34.08
C GLU A 260 -23.32 -14.71 -33.81
N GLU A 261 -24.56 -14.28 -33.87
CA GLU A 261 -25.73 -15.16 -33.72
C GLU A 261 -25.86 -16.01 -35.00
N ASP A 262 -25.68 -17.33 -34.83
CA ASP A 262 -25.77 -18.29 -35.94
C ASP A 262 -27.23 -18.35 -36.43
N SER A 263 -27.53 -17.67 -37.54
CA SER A 263 -28.86 -17.57 -38.15
C SER A 263 -29.21 -18.78 -39.06
N SER A 264 -28.49 -19.90 -38.92
CA SER A 264 -28.67 -21.08 -39.76
C SER A 264 -29.53 -22.14 -39.07
N ASP A 265 -30.83 -21.91 -38.85
CA ASP A 265 -31.82 -22.94 -38.59
C ASP A 265 -33.27 -22.39 -38.68
N GLU A 266 -33.62 -21.81 -39.84
CA GLU A 266 -35.00 -21.74 -40.30
C GLU A 266 -35.08 -22.54 -41.62
N ASP A 267 -35.33 -23.84 -41.48
CA ASP A 267 -36.04 -24.69 -42.48
C ASP A 267 -36.67 -25.89 -41.76
#